data_32305912dddbf106311c595d91c0fdf0
#
_entry.id   32305912dddbf106311c595d91c0fdf0
#
_cell.length_a   1.000
_cell.length_b   1.000
_cell.length_c   1.000
_cell.angle_alpha   90.00
_cell.angle_beta   90.00
_cell.angle_gamma   90.00
#
_symmetry.space_group_name_H-M   'P 1'
#
loop_
_entity.id
_entity.type
_entity.pdbx_description
1 polymer ?
#
loop_
_entity_poly.entity_id
_entity_poly.type
_entity_poly.pdbx_seq_one_letter_code
_entity_poly.pdbx_strand_id
1 'polypeptide(L)'
;AGAYVPMYIMTSNINHKDTVTFFEEHHYFGYPKDYVKFFIQEMVPACDHEGRVYMESDTEVAMSPNGNGGWFGSMVSAGLLDDIHARGLEWINVFAVDNCLQRIADPLFIGATIVSGCESGAKVVRKAAPDEKVGVLCTEDGKPSIAEYYEMTQEMATARKENGDLLYGFGVILNYLFSEKKLEQIADARMPIHVVEKKIPHIDLEGNMVKPEQPNGYKFETLVLDMVHMMDDCIPYEVVREREFAPIKNLHGVDSLDTARELLKGCGVTL
;
A
#
# COMPACT_ATOMS: atom_id res chain seq x y z
N ALA A 1 20.16 16.88 5.50
CA ALA A 1 19.57 18.15 5.93
C ALA A 1 19.46 18.29 7.45
N GLY A 2 19.73 17.26 8.24
CA GLY A 2 19.72 17.30 9.72
C GLY A 2 18.31 17.25 10.34
N ALA A 3 17.26 17.01 9.54
CA ALA A 3 15.91 16.79 10.03
C ALA A 3 15.56 15.30 9.96
N TYR A 4 14.81 14.84 10.97
CA TYR A 4 14.22 13.50 10.96
C TYR A 4 12.76 13.60 10.54
N VAL A 5 12.32 12.70 9.67
CA VAL A 5 10.94 12.58 9.25
C VAL A 5 10.26 11.49 10.09
N PRO A 6 9.13 11.74 10.75
CA PRO A 6 8.44 10.70 11.51
C PRO A 6 8.06 9.53 10.63
N MET A 7 8.21 8.31 11.16
CA MET A 7 7.85 7.07 10.52
C MET A 7 6.73 6.40 11.30
N TYR A 8 5.60 6.15 10.63
CA TYR A 8 4.43 5.48 11.18
C TYR A 8 4.30 4.12 10.51
N ILE A 9 4.47 3.05 11.28
CA ILE A 9 4.54 1.67 10.77
C ILE A 9 3.26 0.95 11.10
N MET A 10 2.45 0.67 10.07
CA MET A 10 1.27 -0.16 10.19
C MET A 10 1.68 -1.64 10.29
N THR A 11 1.14 -2.30 11.30
CA THR A 11 1.33 -3.72 11.56
C THR A 11 -0.03 -4.41 11.68
N SER A 12 -0.04 -5.71 11.84
CA SER A 12 -1.25 -6.48 12.15
C SER A 12 -1.19 -7.06 13.56
N ASN A 13 -2.30 -7.53 14.09
CA ASN A 13 -2.35 -8.24 15.37
C ASN A 13 -1.37 -9.42 15.41
N ILE A 14 -1.11 -10.05 14.26
CA ILE A 14 -0.23 -11.23 14.15
C ILE A 14 1.25 -10.86 14.27
N ASN A 15 1.67 -9.76 13.63
CA ASN A 15 3.10 -9.44 13.52
C ASN A 15 3.55 -8.21 14.34
N HIS A 16 2.63 -7.52 15.02
CA HIS A 16 2.94 -6.28 15.74
C HIS A 16 4.07 -6.46 16.75
N LYS A 17 3.94 -7.45 17.64
CA LYS A 17 4.93 -7.70 18.70
C LYS A 17 6.30 -8.01 18.11
N ASP A 18 6.35 -8.90 17.13
CA ASP A 18 7.62 -9.33 16.52
C ASP A 18 8.26 -8.18 15.76
N THR A 19 7.47 -7.36 15.06
CA THR A 19 7.96 -6.19 14.34
C THR A 19 8.54 -5.16 15.32
N VAL A 20 7.85 -4.83 16.40
CA VAL A 20 8.35 -3.89 17.43
C VAL A 20 9.64 -4.42 18.05
N THR A 21 9.67 -5.70 18.46
CA THR A 21 10.86 -6.35 19.02
C THR A 21 12.02 -6.29 18.05
N PHE A 22 11.80 -6.59 16.77
CA PHE A 22 12.82 -6.53 15.73
C PHE A 22 13.45 -5.12 15.60
N PHE A 23 12.62 -4.07 15.64
CA PHE A 23 13.14 -2.69 15.64
C PHE A 23 13.94 -2.36 16.91
N GLU A 24 13.49 -2.80 18.08
CA GLU A 24 14.21 -2.59 19.34
C GLU A 24 15.55 -3.31 19.38
N GLU A 25 15.60 -4.58 18.98
CA GLU A 25 16.83 -5.39 18.90
C GLU A 25 17.86 -4.80 17.94
N HIS A 26 17.39 -4.15 16.87
CA HIS A 26 18.25 -3.46 15.89
C HIS A 26 18.44 -1.98 16.18
N HIS A 27 18.13 -1.52 17.41
CA HIS A 27 18.29 -0.11 17.83
C HIS A 27 17.67 0.87 16.83
N TYR A 28 16.45 0.53 16.32
CA TYR A 28 15.72 1.31 15.30
C TYR A 28 16.58 1.63 14.07
N PHE A 29 17.55 0.79 13.75
CA PHE A 29 18.52 0.99 12.65
C PHE A 29 19.25 2.34 12.72
N GLY A 30 19.49 2.85 13.91
CA GLY A 30 20.09 4.17 14.15
C GLY A 30 19.13 5.35 13.98
N TYR A 31 17.84 5.10 13.73
CA TYR A 31 16.83 6.16 13.70
C TYR A 31 16.35 6.51 15.11
N PRO A 32 16.04 7.81 15.40
CA PRO A 32 15.59 8.17 16.74
C PRO A 32 14.26 7.50 17.09
N LYS A 33 14.21 6.79 18.22
CA LYS A 33 13.03 6.04 18.67
C LYS A 33 11.75 6.89 18.71
N ASP A 34 11.84 8.15 19.14
CA ASP A 34 10.70 9.06 19.26
C ASP A 34 10.07 9.46 17.92
N TYR A 35 10.78 9.19 16.82
CA TYR A 35 10.31 9.41 15.45
C TYR A 35 9.75 8.15 14.79
N VAL A 36 9.73 6.99 15.49
CA VAL A 36 9.15 5.74 14.98
C VAL A 36 7.94 5.39 15.83
N LYS A 37 6.78 5.31 15.20
CA LYS A 37 5.51 4.94 15.83
C LYS A 37 4.95 3.69 15.14
N PHE A 38 4.38 2.80 15.93
CA PHE A 38 3.70 1.61 15.42
C PHE A 38 2.21 1.71 15.71
N PHE A 39 1.40 1.26 14.79
CA PHE A 39 -0.05 1.13 14.96
C PHE A 39 -0.55 -0.15 14.31
N ILE A 40 -1.70 -0.62 14.78
CA ILE A 40 -2.25 -1.89 14.32
C ILE A 40 -3.36 -1.60 13.30
N GLN A 41 -3.30 -2.29 12.17
CA GLN A 41 -4.32 -2.26 11.14
C GLN A 41 -5.65 -2.76 11.70
N GLU A 42 -6.73 -2.08 11.36
CA GLU A 42 -8.07 -2.51 11.69
C GLU A 42 -8.42 -3.83 11.01
N MET A 43 -9.27 -4.60 11.70
CA MET A 43 -9.73 -5.91 11.27
C MET A 43 -11.22 -5.86 10.99
N VAL A 44 -11.66 -6.65 9.99
CA VAL A 44 -13.07 -6.81 9.64
C VAL A 44 -13.47 -8.28 9.66
N PRO A 45 -14.74 -8.62 9.97
CA PRO A 45 -15.21 -9.99 9.93
C PRO A 45 -15.09 -10.61 8.54
N ALA A 46 -14.70 -11.88 8.48
CA ALA A 46 -14.78 -12.70 7.29
C ALA A 46 -16.10 -13.51 7.30
N CYS A 47 -16.66 -13.80 6.12
CA CYS A 47 -17.92 -14.52 6.02
C CYS A 47 -17.87 -15.66 4.99
N ASP A 48 -18.85 -16.55 5.07
CA ASP A 48 -19.10 -17.58 4.05
C ASP A 48 -19.74 -16.98 2.77
N HIS A 49 -20.04 -17.83 1.80
CA HIS A 49 -20.65 -17.40 0.54
C HIS A 49 -22.11 -16.92 0.68
N GLU A 50 -22.78 -17.24 1.79
CA GLU A 50 -24.12 -16.76 2.15
C GLU A 50 -24.09 -15.50 3.00
N GLY A 51 -22.92 -14.97 3.33
CA GLY A 51 -22.75 -13.76 4.13
C GLY A 51 -22.83 -14.01 5.67
N ARG A 52 -22.78 -15.27 6.13
CA ARG A 52 -22.72 -15.59 7.56
C ARG A 52 -21.30 -15.47 8.04
N VAL A 53 -21.11 -14.78 9.18
CA VAL A 53 -19.79 -14.55 9.75
C VAL A 53 -19.17 -15.88 10.22
N TYR A 54 -17.91 -16.10 9.89
CA TYR A 54 -17.15 -17.21 10.43
C TYR A 54 -16.70 -16.95 11.87
N MET A 55 -16.63 -18.01 12.67
CA MET A 55 -16.09 -17.96 14.02
C MET A 55 -14.69 -18.55 14.06
N GLU A 56 -13.79 -17.91 14.80
CA GLU A 56 -12.43 -18.42 15.06
C GLU A 56 -12.41 -19.30 16.32
N SER A 57 -13.28 -18.99 17.29
CA SER A 57 -13.54 -19.77 18.51
C SER A 57 -15.01 -19.68 18.87
N ASP A 58 -15.42 -20.32 19.97
CA ASP A 58 -16.81 -20.26 20.46
C ASP A 58 -17.26 -18.84 20.80
N THR A 59 -16.34 -17.91 21.01
CA THR A 59 -16.61 -16.55 21.46
C THR A 59 -16.01 -15.48 20.56
N GLU A 60 -15.19 -15.86 19.57
CA GLU A 60 -14.45 -14.92 18.73
C GLU A 60 -14.79 -15.09 17.24
N VAL A 61 -15.03 -13.98 16.59
CA VAL A 61 -15.28 -13.90 15.15
C VAL A 61 -13.98 -14.05 14.39
N ALA A 62 -14.00 -14.81 13.30
CA ALA A 62 -12.86 -14.89 12.36
C ALA A 62 -12.67 -13.55 11.66
N MET A 63 -11.62 -12.83 12.03
CA MET A 63 -11.30 -11.50 11.54
C MET A 63 -10.21 -11.56 10.47
N SER A 64 -10.23 -10.60 9.57
CA SER A 64 -9.16 -10.39 8.58
C SER A 64 -8.78 -8.92 8.47
N PRO A 65 -7.53 -8.58 8.09
CA PRO A 65 -7.14 -7.20 7.82
C PRO A 65 -8.07 -6.55 6.79
N ASN A 66 -8.40 -5.28 7.02
CA ASN A 66 -9.31 -4.49 6.18
C ASN A 66 -8.67 -3.96 4.87
N GLY A 67 -7.50 -4.48 4.50
CA GLY A 67 -6.76 -4.04 3.32
C GLY A 67 -5.82 -2.86 3.60
N ASN A 68 -4.92 -2.60 2.66
CA ASN A 68 -3.92 -1.54 2.83
C ASN A 68 -4.50 -0.11 2.69
N GLY A 69 -5.72 0.04 2.18
CA GLY A 69 -6.42 1.33 2.14
C GLY A 69 -6.91 1.82 3.51
N GLY A 70 -7.10 0.89 4.47
CA GLY A 70 -7.52 1.22 5.83
C GLY A 70 -6.44 1.89 6.70
N TRP A 71 -5.25 2.18 6.15
CA TRP A 71 -4.11 2.72 6.91
C TRP A 71 -4.43 4.04 7.61
N PHE A 72 -5.14 4.97 6.94
CA PHE A 72 -5.42 6.29 7.53
C PHE A 72 -6.44 6.18 8.67
N GLY A 73 -7.53 5.43 8.47
CA GLY A 73 -8.50 5.16 9.53
C GLY A 73 -7.87 4.47 10.75
N SER A 74 -7.02 3.45 10.50
CA SER A 74 -6.28 2.76 11.58
C SER A 74 -5.32 3.69 12.33
N MET A 75 -4.67 4.62 11.61
CA MET A 75 -3.80 5.65 12.21
C MET A 75 -4.59 6.62 13.07
N VAL A 76 -5.75 7.09 12.61
CA VAL A 76 -6.66 7.96 13.35
C VAL A 76 -7.17 7.25 14.61
N SER A 77 -7.65 6.01 14.47
CA SER A 77 -8.12 5.18 15.60
C SER A 77 -7.03 4.93 16.65
N ALA A 78 -5.78 4.88 16.23
CA ALA A 78 -4.62 4.78 17.14
C ALA A 78 -4.23 6.11 17.81
N GLY A 79 -4.94 7.22 17.55
CA GLY A 79 -4.64 8.55 18.13
C GLY A 79 -3.39 9.22 17.57
N LEU A 80 -2.89 8.80 16.41
CA LEU A 80 -1.67 9.33 15.83
C LEU A 80 -1.87 10.64 15.07
N LEU A 81 -3.10 11.05 14.80
CA LEU A 81 -3.41 12.32 14.16
C LEU A 81 -2.95 13.50 15.02
N ASP A 82 -3.08 13.39 16.35
CA ASP A 82 -2.58 14.41 17.28
C ASP A 82 -1.05 14.59 17.18
N ASP A 83 -0.30 13.52 16.98
CA ASP A 83 1.17 13.58 16.79
C ASP A 83 1.51 14.24 15.44
N ILE A 84 0.74 13.97 14.38
CA ILE A 84 0.89 14.60 13.05
C ILE A 84 0.68 16.11 13.17
N HIS A 85 -0.41 16.55 13.82
CA HIS A 85 -0.72 17.96 14.03
C HIS A 85 0.30 18.67 14.91
N ALA A 86 0.69 18.02 16.03
CA ALA A 86 1.68 18.59 16.96
C ALA A 86 3.05 18.80 16.31
N ARG A 87 3.37 17.99 15.28
CA ARG A 87 4.61 18.13 14.47
C ARG A 87 4.46 19.08 13.29
N GLY A 88 3.25 19.54 12.98
CA GLY A 88 2.97 20.38 11.80
C GLY A 88 3.25 19.66 10.48
N LEU A 89 2.92 18.37 10.39
CA LEU A 89 3.10 17.60 9.16
C LEU A 89 1.99 17.93 8.18
N GLU A 90 2.34 18.36 6.99
CA GLU A 90 1.40 18.76 5.94
C GLU A 90 1.23 17.69 4.86
N TRP A 91 2.18 16.74 4.81
CA TRP A 91 2.24 15.71 3.77
C TRP A 91 2.56 14.35 4.36
N ILE A 92 1.90 13.30 3.89
CA ILE A 92 2.13 11.91 4.28
C ILE A 92 2.57 11.11 3.06
N ASN A 93 3.76 10.52 3.16
CA ASN A 93 4.28 9.62 2.13
C ASN A 93 3.97 8.17 2.51
N VAL A 94 3.12 7.52 1.73
CA VAL A 94 2.68 6.13 1.92
C VAL A 94 3.39 5.21 0.94
N PHE A 95 3.96 4.13 1.45
CA PHE A 95 4.70 3.18 0.60
C PHE A 95 4.62 1.76 1.15
N ALA A 96 4.85 0.76 0.27
CA ALA A 96 4.88 -0.64 0.65
C ALA A 96 6.28 -1.07 1.11
N VAL A 97 6.33 -1.95 2.11
CA VAL A 97 7.60 -2.48 2.67
C VAL A 97 8.30 -3.47 1.74
N ASP A 98 7.58 -4.07 0.80
CA ASP A 98 8.11 -5.07 -0.13
C ASP A 98 9.12 -4.50 -1.14
N ASN A 99 9.06 -3.21 -1.46
CA ASN A 99 10.00 -2.56 -2.37
C ASN A 99 11.23 -2.01 -1.62
N CYS A 100 12.33 -2.75 -1.64
CA CYS A 100 13.54 -2.39 -0.88
C CYS A 100 14.37 -1.24 -1.48
N LEU A 101 14.03 -0.72 -2.67
CA LEU A 101 14.63 0.49 -3.25
C LEU A 101 13.77 1.75 -3.05
N GLN A 102 12.80 1.72 -2.16
CA GLN A 102 11.97 2.89 -1.86
C GLN A 102 12.83 4.09 -1.45
N ARG A 103 12.63 5.22 -2.13
CA ARG A 103 13.13 6.52 -1.66
C ARG A 103 12.05 7.19 -0.84
N ILE A 104 12.14 6.98 0.47
CA ILE A 104 11.20 7.48 1.46
C ILE A 104 11.37 8.98 1.62
N ALA A 105 10.26 9.74 1.70
CA ALA A 105 10.25 11.19 1.89
C ALA A 105 11.20 11.93 0.92
N ASP A 106 11.21 11.52 -0.34
CA ASP A 106 12.06 12.08 -1.39
C ASP A 106 11.76 13.57 -1.58
N PRO A 107 12.72 14.50 -1.29
CA PRO A 107 12.48 15.93 -1.37
C PRO A 107 12.11 16.41 -2.78
N LEU A 108 12.59 15.72 -3.83
CA LEU A 108 12.27 16.09 -5.21
C LEU A 108 10.83 15.72 -5.54
N PHE A 109 10.38 14.54 -5.12
CA PHE A 109 8.99 14.10 -5.30
C PHE A 109 8.03 15.02 -4.53
N ILE A 110 8.32 15.27 -3.25
CA ILE A 110 7.51 16.18 -2.42
C ILE A 110 7.48 17.58 -3.05
N GLY A 111 8.64 18.13 -3.41
CA GLY A 111 8.73 19.44 -4.02
C GLY A 111 7.99 19.54 -5.36
N ALA A 112 8.08 18.51 -6.20
CA ALA A 112 7.35 18.47 -7.48
C ALA A 112 5.83 18.46 -7.25
N THR A 113 5.33 17.68 -6.27
CA THR A 113 3.91 17.65 -5.93
C THR A 113 3.43 19.00 -5.41
N ILE A 114 4.17 19.64 -4.51
CA ILE A 114 3.82 20.98 -3.99
C ILE A 114 3.79 22.03 -5.10
N VAL A 115 4.82 22.06 -5.96
CA VAL A 115 4.93 23.05 -7.06
C VAL A 115 3.85 22.84 -8.11
N SER A 116 3.40 21.59 -8.34
CA SER A 116 2.28 21.33 -9.27
C SER A 116 0.95 21.85 -8.77
N GLY A 117 0.82 22.11 -7.46
CA GLY A 117 -0.43 22.49 -6.82
C GLY A 117 -1.37 21.31 -6.57
N CYS A 118 -0.92 20.07 -6.86
CA CYS A 118 -1.72 18.87 -6.66
C CYS A 118 -1.82 18.48 -5.19
N GLU A 119 -2.95 17.88 -4.80
CA GLU A 119 -3.20 17.36 -3.44
C GLU A 119 -2.58 16.00 -3.23
N SER A 120 -2.20 15.32 -4.30
CA SER A 120 -1.52 14.03 -4.23
C SER A 120 -0.49 13.84 -5.34
N GLY A 121 0.38 12.85 -5.14
CA GLY A 121 1.34 12.41 -6.12
C GLY A 121 1.54 10.90 -6.07
N ALA A 122 1.89 10.31 -7.20
CA ALA A 122 2.21 8.90 -7.29
C ALA A 122 3.55 8.71 -8.01
N LYS A 123 4.50 8.00 -7.39
CA LYS A 123 5.69 7.54 -8.10
C LYS A 123 5.29 6.45 -9.09
N VAL A 124 5.75 6.60 -10.32
CA VAL A 124 5.44 5.68 -11.41
C VAL A 124 6.72 5.26 -12.14
N VAL A 125 6.68 4.07 -12.72
CA VAL A 125 7.70 3.56 -13.64
C VAL A 125 7.07 3.30 -15.01
N ARG A 126 7.85 3.38 -16.07
CA ARG A 126 7.40 2.94 -17.38
C ARG A 126 7.14 1.43 -17.34
N LYS A 127 5.98 1.00 -17.84
CA LYS A 127 5.71 -0.43 -18.03
C LYS A 127 6.74 -1.02 -18.97
N ALA A 128 7.29 -2.16 -18.58
CA ALA A 128 8.27 -2.90 -19.38
C ALA A 128 7.61 -3.60 -20.58
N ALA A 129 6.34 -4.00 -20.43
CA ALA A 129 5.55 -4.67 -21.47
C ALA A 129 4.04 -4.36 -21.30
N PRO A 130 3.24 -4.49 -22.38
CA PRO A 130 1.80 -4.27 -22.32
C PRO A 130 1.07 -5.16 -21.27
N ASP A 131 1.53 -6.38 -21.07
CA ASP A 131 0.97 -7.40 -20.19
C ASP A 131 1.61 -7.41 -18.79
N GLU A 132 2.46 -6.45 -18.46
CA GLU A 132 3.03 -6.34 -17.12
C GLU A 132 1.93 -6.17 -16.08
N LYS A 133 1.97 -7.02 -15.04
CA LYS A 133 0.98 -7.07 -13.94
C LYS A 133 1.23 -5.98 -12.90
N VAL A 134 0.91 -4.75 -13.25
CA VAL A 134 1.04 -3.56 -12.40
C VAL A 134 -0.16 -2.65 -12.61
N GLY A 135 -0.67 -2.03 -11.55
CA GLY A 135 -1.69 -1.00 -11.64
C GLY A 135 -1.17 0.22 -12.39
N VAL A 136 -2.02 0.87 -13.17
CA VAL A 136 -1.65 1.99 -14.05
C VAL A 136 -2.35 3.25 -13.61
N LEU A 137 -1.59 4.31 -13.33
CA LEU A 137 -2.14 5.63 -13.08
C LEU A 137 -2.77 6.19 -14.36
N CYS A 138 -4.01 6.55 -14.27
CA CYS A 138 -4.81 7.08 -15.37
C CYS A 138 -5.79 8.17 -14.88
N THR A 139 -6.65 8.62 -15.75
CA THR A 139 -7.76 9.51 -15.42
C THR A 139 -9.06 8.82 -15.79
N GLU A 140 -10.00 8.80 -14.87
CA GLU A 140 -11.34 8.25 -15.01
C GLU A 140 -12.35 9.32 -14.60
N ASP A 141 -13.29 9.65 -15.47
CA ASP A 141 -14.31 10.69 -15.27
C ASP A 141 -13.73 12.04 -14.79
N GLY A 142 -12.53 12.39 -15.26
CA GLY A 142 -11.85 13.64 -14.93
C GLY A 142 -11.09 13.63 -13.60
N LYS A 143 -11.09 12.51 -12.87
CA LYS A 143 -10.34 12.32 -11.62
C LYS A 143 -9.16 11.37 -11.80
N PRO A 144 -8.12 11.48 -10.96
CA PRO A 144 -7.05 10.50 -10.95
C PRO A 144 -7.60 9.13 -10.54
N SER A 145 -7.15 8.08 -11.20
CA SER A 145 -7.52 6.70 -10.91
C SER A 145 -6.35 5.77 -11.15
N ILE A 146 -6.41 4.58 -10.59
CA ILE A 146 -5.46 3.52 -10.87
C ILE A 146 -6.24 2.32 -11.37
N ALA A 147 -6.09 2.02 -12.66
CA ALA A 147 -6.66 0.82 -13.26
C ALA A 147 -5.74 -0.37 -12.95
N GLU A 148 -6.28 -1.39 -12.28
CA GLU A 148 -5.55 -2.61 -12.01
C GLU A 148 -5.40 -3.45 -13.30
N TYR A 149 -4.31 -4.21 -13.40
CA TYR A 149 -3.98 -4.95 -14.62
C TYR A 149 -5.07 -5.94 -15.07
N TYR A 150 -5.88 -6.44 -14.15
CA TYR A 150 -6.99 -7.36 -14.44
C TYR A 150 -8.29 -6.64 -14.86
N GLU A 151 -8.36 -5.32 -14.69
CA GLU A 151 -9.45 -4.45 -15.15
C GLU A 151 -9.19 -3.93 -16.57
N MET A 152 -7.93 -3.95 -17.01
CA MET A 152 -7.53 -3.45 -18.33
C MET A 152 -7.93 -4.44 -19.44
N THR A 153 -8.65 -3.94 -20.45
CA THR A 153 -8.90 -4.71 -21.67
C THR A 153 -7.61 -4.86 -22.48
N GLN A 154 -7.58 -5.84 -23.39
CA GLN A 154 -6.44 -6.01 -24.31
C GLN A 154 -6.18 -4.76 -25.16
N GLU A 155 -7.24 -4.06 -25.57
CA GLU A 155 -7.15 -2.81 -26.30
C GLU A 155 -6.46 -1.72 -25.47
N MET A 156 -6.88 -1.52 -24.22
CA MET A 156 -6.24 -0.57 -23.29
C MET A 156 -4.78 -0.93 -23.05
N ALA A 157 -4.48 -2.20 -22.79
CA ALA A 157 -3.13 -2.65 -22.48
C ALA A 157 -2.13 -2.40 -23.62
N THR A 158 -2.59 -2.47 -24.89
CA THR A 158 -1.75 -2.32 -26.08
C THR A 158 -1.85 -0.96 -26.75
N ALA A 159 -2.75 -0.08 -26.32
CA ALA A 159 -2.93 1.26 -26.86
C ALA A 159 -1.64 2.08 -26.77
N ARG A 160 -1.33 2.82 -27.84
CA ARG A 160 -0.11 3.62 -27.93
C ARG A 160 -0.40 5.07 -28.29
N LYS A 161 0.48 5.95 -27.81
CA LYS A 161 0.56 7.36 -28.21
C LYS A 161 1.21 7.47 -29.57
N GLU A 162 1.14 8.66 -30.19
CA GLU A 162 1.79 8.95 -31.49
C GLU A 162 3.31 8.70 -31.49
N ASN A 163 3.97 8.90 -30.34
CA ASN A 163 5.40 8.65 -30.18
C ASN A 163 5.75 7.16 -29.96
N GLY A 164 4.77 6.27 -29.98
CA GLY A 164 4.94 4.82 -29.81
C GLY A 164 4.91 4.31 -28.38
N ASP A 165 4.93 5.19 -27.36
CA ASP A 165 4.81 4.82 -25.96
C ASP A 165 3.43 4.20 -25.68
N LEU A 166 3.34 3.32 -24.66
CA LEU A 166 2.05 2.86 -24.16
C LEU A 166 1.21 4.05 -23.66
N LEU A 167 -0.06 4.10 -24.05
CA LEU A 167 -0.99 5.12 -23.58
C LEU A 167 -1.18 4.98 -22.05
N TYR A 168 -1.39 3.76 -21.58
CA TYR A 168 -1.48 3.38 -20.17
C TYR A 168 -0.12 2.83 -19.70
N GLY A 169 0.91 3.68 -19.76
CA GLY A 169 2.31 3.27 -19.56
C GLY A 169 2.88 3.59 -18.17
N PHE A 170 2.15 4.28 -17.28
CA PHE A 170 2.63 4.66 -15.96
C PHE A 170 2.22 3.65 -14.89
N GLY A 171 3.06 2.63 -14.70
CA GLY A 171 2.87 1.64 -13.64
C GLY A 171 3.15 2.23 -12.27
N VAL A 172 2.23 2.09 -11.32
CA VAL A 172 2.42 2.56 -9.93
C VAL A 172 3.27 1.59 -9.14
N ILE A 173 4.11 2.12 -8.23
CA ILE A 173 5.03 1.32 -7.41
C ILE A 173 4.68 1.36 -5.91
N LEU A 174 3.42 1.69 -5.59
CA LEU A 174 2.93 1.91 -4.23
C LEU A 174 3.86 2.83 -3.43
N ASN A 175 4.06 4.03 -3.97
CA ASN A 175 4.70 5.15 -3.29
C ASN A 175 3.90 6.40 -3.63
N TYR A 176 3.04 6.78 -2.70
CA TYR A 176 2.10 7.89 -2.85
C TYR A 176 2.42 8.99 -1.87
N LEU A 177 2.12 10.22 -2.26
CA LEU A 177 2.16 11.39 -1.40
C LEU A 177 0.76 11.97 -1.32
N PHE A 178 0.27 12.22 -0.13
CA PHE A 178 -1.05 12.81 0.11
C PHE A 178 -0.93 14.05 0.98
N SER A 179 -1.69 15.08 0.65
CA SER A 179 -1.90 16.23 1.54
C SER A 179 -2.65 15.76 2.79
N GLU A 180 -2.11 16.05 3.96
CA GLU A 180 -2.73 15.71 5.25
C GLU A 180 -4.13 16.36 5.36
N LYS A 181 -4.24 17.63 4.99
CA LYS A 181 -5.52 18.35 4.97
C LYS A 181 -6.58 17.66 4.11
N LYS A 182 -6.20 17.09 2.96
CA LYS A 182 -7.14 16.37 2.10
C LYS A 182 -7.54 15.04 2.71
N LEU A 183 -6.60 14.32 3.33
CA LEU A 183 -6.88 13.06 4.02
C LEU A 183 -7.91 13.26 5.14
N GLU A 184 -7.81 14.33 5.92
CA GLU A 184 -8.82 14.66 6.93
C GLU A 184 -10.21 14.92 6.32
N GLN A 185 -10.27 15.63 5.19
CA GLN A 185 -11.55 15.91 4.51
C GLN A 185 -12.25 14.63 4.02
N ILE A 186 -11.49 13.60 3.69
CA ILE A 186 -12.03 12.32 3.22
C ILE A 186 -12.05 11.23 4.30
N ALA A 187 -11.66 11.56 5.53
CA ALA A 187 -11.55 10.57 6.62
C ALA A 187 -12.86 9.80 6.88
N ASP A 188 -13.99 10.49 6.79
CA ASP A 188 -15.33 9.92 6.97
C ASP A 188 -15.93 9.37 5.66
N ALA A 189 -15.25 9.53 4.54
CA ALA A 189 -15.76 9.06 3.27
C ALA A 189 -15.63 7.54 3.16
N ARG A 190 -16.66 6.89 2.63
CA ARG A 190 -16.64 5.44 2.42
C ARG A 190 -15.76 5.11 1.23
N MET A 191 -14.69 4.38 1.48
CA MET A 191 -13.88 3.79 0.43
C MET A 191 -14.62 2.61 -0.23
N PRO A 192 -14.36 2.34 -1.52
CA PRO A 192 -14.80 1.11 -2.16
C PRO A 192 -14.33 -0.12 -1.36
N ILE A 193 -15.19 -1.13 -1.29
CA ILE A 193 -14.85 -2.39 -0.64
C ILE A 193 -14.62 -3.44 -1.73
N HIS A 194 -13.44 -3.99 -1.76
CA HIS A 194 -13.07 -5.11 -2.62
C HIS A 194 -13.38 -6.43 -1.90
N VAL A 195 -14.23 -7.23 -2.52
CA VAL A 195 -14.62 -8.55 -2.01
C VAL A 195 -13.70 -9.59 -2.63
N VAL A 196 -12.92 -10.28 -1.79
CA VAL A 196 -11.92 -11.25 -2.25
C VAL A 196 -12.25 -12.62 -1.68
N GLU A 197 -12.38 -13.60 -2.57
CA GLU A 197 -12.61 -15.00 -2.18
C GLU A 197 -11.32 -15.62 -1.66
N LYS A 198 -11.35 -16.18 -0.45
CA LYS A 198 -10.18 -16.71 0.25
C LYS A 198 -10.50 -17.99 1.02
N LYS A 199 -9.44 -18.72 1.38
CA LYS A 199 -9.46 -19.81 2.35
C LYS A 199 -9.51 -19.21 3.75
N ILE A 200 -10.63 -19.36 4.45
CA ILE A 200 -10.84 -18.78 5.78
C ILE A 200 -10.92 -19.93 6.79
N PRO A 201 -9.88 -20.13 7.65
CA PRO A 201 -9.97 -21.04 8.77
C PRO A 201 -11.08 -20.60 9.71
N HIS A 202 -11.85 -21.57 10.24
CA HIS A 202 -12.98 -21.30 11.12
C HIS A 202 -13.27 -22.54 11.97
N ILE A 203 -14.10 -22.40 12.98
CA ILE A 203 -14.65 -23.55 13.71
C ILE A 203 -15.97 -24.00 13.08
N ASP A 204 -16.21 -25.32 13.06
CA ASP A 204 -17.51 -25.89 12.69
C ASP A 204 -18.53 -25.80 13.85
N LEU A 205 -19.73 -26.34 13.64
CA LEU A 205 -20.79 -26.35 14.66
C LEU A 205 -20.45 -27.24 15.85
N GLU A 206 -19.54 -28.15 15.71
CA GLU A 206 -19.01 -29.04 16.74
C GLU A 206 -17.81 -28.43 17.50
N GLY A 207 -17.34 -27.24 17.10
CA GLY A 207 -16.20 -26.56 17.71
C GLY A 207 -14.84 -27.00 17.21
N ASN A 208 -14.75 -27.76 16.10
CA ASN A 208 -13.47 -28.21 15.54
C ASN A 208 -12.91 -27.19 14.56
N MET A 209 -11.60 -26.96 14.60
CA MET A 209 -10.92 -26.09 13.64
C MET A 209 -10.90 -26.70 12.23
N VAL A 210 -11.54 -26.03 11.31
CA VAL A 210 -11.55 -26.34 9.87
C VAL A 210 -10.51 -25.48 9.16
N LYS A 211 -9.60 -26.13 8.40
CA LYS A 211 -8.65 -25.46 7.53
C LYS A 211 -8.99 -25.82 6.08
N PRO A 212 -9.68 -24.93 5.33
CA PRO A 212 -10.16 -25.26 4.01
C PRO A 212 -9.02 -25.40 2.98
N GLU A 213 -9.16 -26.37 2.09
CA GLU A 213 -8.19 -26.56 0.97
C GLU A 213 -8.53 -25.70 -0.24
N GLN A 214 -9.77 -25.23 -0.35
CA GLN A 214 -10.27 -24.35 -1.40
C GLN A 214 -10.85 -23.07 -0.77
N PRO A 215 -10.97 -21.97 -1.54
CA PRO A 215 -11.70 -20.79 -1.07
C PRO A 215 -13.10 -21.17 -0.60
N ASN A 216 -13.49 -20.66 0.56
CA ASN A 216 -14.74 -21.01 1.23
C ASN A 216 -15.55 -19.79 1.70
N GLY A 217 -15.07 -18.58 1.40
CA GLY A 217 -15.77 -17.37 1.81
C GLY A 217 -15.04 -16.10 1.39
N TYR A 218 -15.51 -14.98 1.90
CA TYR A 218 -15.10 -13.66 1.49
C TYR A 218 -14.37 -12.91 2.61
N LYS A 219 -13.32 -12.19 2.18
CA LYS A 219 -12.67 -11.11 2.93
C LYS A 219 -13.00 -9.78 2.26
N PHE A 220 -13.00 -8.73 3.07
CA PHE A 220 -13.35 -7.37 2.65
C PHE A 220 -12.13 -6.48 2.82
N GLU A 221 -11.66 -5.89 1.73
CA GLU A 221 -10.44 -5.09 1.72
C GLU A 221 -10.71 -3.73 1.10
N THR A 222 -10.13 -2.67 1.65
CA THR A 222 -9.98 -1.38 1.00
C THR A 222 -8.55 -1.24 0.49
N LEU A 223 -8.35 -0.57 -0.62
CA LEU A 223 -7.03 -0.45 -1.25
C LEU A 223 -6.56 1.01 -1.25
N VAL A 224 -5.27 1.21 -1.03
CA VAL A 224 -4.68 2.56 -1.03
C VAL A 224 -4.82 3.24 -2.40
N LEU A 225 -4.93 2.48 -3.48
CA LEU A 225 -5.18 3.04 -4.81
C LEU A 225 -6.53 3.76 -4.91
N ASP A 226 -7.55 3.32 -4.15
CA ASP A 226 -8.86 3.97 -4.12
C ASP A 226 -8.76 5.37 -3.49
N MET A 227 -7.80 5.58 -2.58
CA MET A 227 -7.55 6.92 -2.01
C MET A 227 -7.06 7.90 -3.07
N VAL A 228 -6.32 7.43 -4.09
CA VAL A 228 -5.92 8.28 -5.23
C VAL A 228 -7.15 8.77 -5.98
N HIS A 229 -8.15 7.90 -6.19
CA HIS A 229 -9.41 8.27 -6.84
C HIS A 229 -10.27 9.27 -6.02
N MET A 230 -10.07 9.30 -4.71
CA MET A 230 -10.74 10.26 -3.81
C MET A 230 -10.09 11.65 -3.81
N MET A 231 -8.89 11.80 -4.41
CA MET A 231 -8.22 13.10 -4.60
C MET A 231 -8.86 13.85 -5.78
N ASP A 232 -8.71 15.16 -5.81
CA ASP A 232 -9.15 15.95 -6.96
C ASP A 232 -8.13 15.88 -8.09
N ASP A 233 -6.85 15.67 -7.75
CA ASP A 233 -5.74 15.52 -8.68
C ASP A 233 -4.62 14.65 -8.12
N CYS A 234 -3.74 14.16 -9.02
CA CYS A 234 -2.55 13.38 -8.67
C CYS A 234 -1.47 13.56 -9.73
N ILE A 235 -0.32 14.07 -9.33
CA ILE A 235 0.82 14.16 -10.28
C ILE A 235 1.50 12.80 -10.46
N PRO A 236 1.69 12.29 -11.70
CA PRO A 236 2.60 11.19 -11.96
C PRO A 236 4.05 11.67 -11.84
N TYR A 237 4.81 11.08 -10.93
CA TYR A 237 6.24 11.36 -10.79
C TYR A 237 7.04 10.16 -11.28
N GLU A 238 7.51 10.24 -12.53
CA GLU A 238 8.27 9.16 -13.16
C GLU A 238 9.65 9.00 -12.52
N VAL A 239 9.97 7.76 -12.15
CA VAL A 239 11.26 7.39 -11.56
C VAL A 239 11.97 6.34 -12.41
N VAL A 240 13.28 6.24 -12.23
CA VAL A 240 14.08 5.20 -12.89
C VAL A 240 13.82 3.87 -12.17
N ARG A 241 13.23 2.92 -12.90
CA ARG A 241 12.81 1.61 -12.38
C ARG A 241 13.92 0.91 -11.59
N GLU A 242 15.11 0.82 -12.18
CA GLU A 242 16.26 0.11 -11.60
C GLU A 242 16.81 0.76 -10.33
N ARG A 243 16.38 1.98 -10.03
CA ARG A 243 16.84 2.75 -8.87
C ARG A 243 15.81 2.89 -7.77
N GLU A 244 14.54 2.64 -8.07
CA GLU A 244 13.46 2.87 -7.10
C GLU A 244 12.43 1.74 -7.03
N PHE A 245 12.58 0.66 -7.83
CA PHE A 245 11.62 -0.43 -7.83
C PHE A 245 12.30 -1.81 -7.82
N ALA A 246 12.37 -2.41 -6.64
CA ALA A 246 12.89 -3.75 -6.40
C ALA A 246 11.99 -4.51 -5.41
N PRO A 247 10.77 -4.91 -5.82
CA PRO A 247 9.84 -5.59 -4.93
C PRO A 247 10.30 -7.02 -4.63
N ILE A 248 10.02 -7.49 -3.42
CA ILE A 248 10.28 -8.86 -2.98
C ILE A 248 8.93 -9.53 -2.69
N LYS A 249 8.41 -10.26 -3.67
CA LYS A 249 7.17 -11.05 -3.56
C LYS A 249 7.41 -12.55 -3.58
N ASN A 250 8.57 -12.96 -4.08
CA ASN A 250 8.97 -14.35 -4.25
C ASN A 250 10.38 -14.58 -3.71
N LEU A 251 10.73 -15.82 -3.44
CA LEU A 251 12.11 -16.19 -3.09
C LEU A 251 13.01 -16.15 -4.34
N HIS A 252 12.53 -16.68 -5.45
CA HIS A 252 13.24 -16.78 -6.74
C HIS A 252 12.35 -16.32 -7.90
N GLY A 253 12.97 -15.96 -9.03
CA GLY A 253 12.27 -15.55 -10.25
C GLY A 253 11.97 -14.05 -10.32
N VAL A 254 10.82 -13.69 -10.86
CA VAL A 254 10.41 -12.29 -11.01
C VAL A 254 10.00 -11.73 -9.64
N ASP A 255 10.30 -10.46 -9.38
CA ASP A 255 9.99 -9.78 -8.12
C ASP A 255 10.45 -10.59 -6.90
N SER A 256 11.71 -11.00 -6.90
CA SER A 256 12.25 -11.94 -5.91
C SER A 256 13.37 -11.32 -5.08
N LEU A 257 13.73 -12.04 -4.01
CA LEU A 257 14.90 -11.71 -3.21
C LEU A 257 16.18 -11.66 -4.06
N ASP A 258 16.30 -12.56 -5.05
CA ASP A 258 17.47 -12.59 -5.93
C ASP A 258 17.54 -11.35 -6.83
N THR A 259 16.43 -11.01 -7.50
CA THR A 259 16.37 -9.81 -8.36
C THR A 259 16.55 -8.52 -7.56
N ALA A 260 15.99 -8.45 -6.36
CA ALA A 260 16.17 -7.30 -5.48
C ALA A 260 17.62 -7.12 -5.03
N ARG A 261 18.34 -8.21 -4.69
CA ARG A 261 19.76 -8.15 -4.37
C ARG A 261 20.62 -7.66 -5.52
N GLU A 262 20.33 -8.09 -6.74
CA GLU A 262 21.07 -7.60 -7.93
C GLU A 262 20.84 -6.12 -8.17
N LEU A 263 19.60 -5.63 -8.03
CA LEU A 263 19.27 -4.22 -8.16
C LEU A 263 19.94 -3.37 -7.06
N LEU A 264 19.93 -3.83 -5.80
CA LEU A 264 20.61 -3.16 -4.68
C LEU A 264 22.12 -3.03 -4.94
N LYS A 265 22.77 -4.11 -5.41
CA LYS A 265 24.19 -4.07 -5.79
C LYS A 265 24.43 -3.07 -6.92
N GLY A 266 23.57 -3.04 -7.95
CA GLY A 266 23.60 -2.07 -9.04
C GLY A 266 23.47 -0.62 -8.58
N CYS A 267 22.83 -0.40 -7.43
CA CYS A 267 22.72 0.91 -6.76
C CYS A 267 23.89 1.19 -5.78
N GLY A 268 24.90 0.31 -5.70
CA GLY A 268 26.06 0.48 -4.84
C GLY A 268 25.85 0.09 -3.37
N VAL A 269 24.77 -0.65 -3.07
CA VAL A 269 24.52 -1.20 -1.73
C VAL A 269 25.36 -2.45 -1.53
N THR A 270 26.13 -2.49 -0.46
CA THR A 270 26.86 -3.70 -0.02
C THR A 270 25.95 -4.50 0.91
N LEU A 271 25.68 -5.76 0.54
CA LEU A 271 24.80 -6.68 1.28
C LEU A 271 25.63 -7.65 2.10
#